data_12b05c24da15156c5176d3a25d923295
#
_entry.id   12b05c24da15156c5176d3a25d923295
#
_cell.length_a   1.000
_cell.length_b   1.000
_cell.length_c   1.000
_cell.angle_alpha   90.00
_cell.angle_beta   90.00
_cell.angle_gamma   90.00
#
_symmetry.space_group_name_H-M   'P 1'
#
loop_
_entity.id
_entity.type
_entity.pdbx_description
1 polymer ?
#
loop_
_entity_poly.entity_id
_entity_poly.type
_entity_poly.pdbx_seq_one_letter_code
_entity_poly.pdbx_strand_id
1 'polypeptide(L)'
;MIRTFSENDLFSVMQIWLDTNIKAHSFIPQNYWTDNYAMVKDILPQAEIYVYEDDNTNQIDGFIGLTNNYVEGIFVSEAIQSKGIGKQLLNYAKEIKSSLILSVYQKNTRAIAFYQREQFVIRSVNSVC
;
A
#
# COMPACT_ATOMS: atom_id res chain seq x y z
N MET A 1 15.98 1.41 0.35
CA MET A 1 15.90 2.88 0.54
C MET A 1 14.52 3.40 0.14
N ILE A 2 13.94 4.23 0.97
CA ILE A 2 12.64 4.83 0.66
C ILE A 2 12.88 6.19 0.02
N ARG A 3 12.18 6.46 -1.08
CA ARG A 3 12.27 7.73 -1.80
C ARG A 3 10.95 8.09 -2.46
N THR A 4 10.85 9.32 -2.94
CA THR A 4 9.67 9.77 -3.66
C THR A 4 9.50 9.00 -4.97
N PHE A 5 8.25 8.73 -5.33
CA PHE A 5 7.89 8.09 -6.59
C PHE A 5 8.35 8.93 -7.78
N SER A 6 8.80 8.26 -8.83
CA SER A 6 9.10 8.89 -10.11
C SER A 6 8.35 8.14 -11.21
N GLU A 7 8.12 8.79 -12.36
CA GLU A 7 7.37 8.17 -13.44
C GLU A 7 7.97 6.86 -13.94
N ASN A 8 9.29 6.71 -13.83
CA ASN A 8 9.96 5.48 -14.21
C ASN A 8 9.54 4.28 -13.33
N ASP A 9 8.96 4.56 -12.17
CA ASP A 9 8.52 3.52 -11.24
C ASP A 9 7.10 3.02 -11.54
N LEU A 10 6.39 3.68 -12.45
CA LEU A 10 4.95 3.45 -12.62
C LEU A 10 4.62 1.99 -12.92
N PHE A 11 5.34 1.37 -13.84
CA PHE A 11 5.07 -0.02 -14.19
C PHE A 11 5.24 -0.95 -12.99
N SER A 12 6.34 -0.80 -12.24
CA SER A 12 6.60 -1.64 -11.07
C SER A 12 5.56 -1.42 -9.97
N VAL A 13 5.21 -0.17 -9.72
CA VAL A 13 4.21 0.17 -8.69
C VAL A 13 2.85 -0.40 -9.07
N MET A 14 2.45 -0.26 -10.33
CA MET A 14 1.15 -0.78 -10.76
C MET A 14 1.10 -2.30 -10.72
N GLN A 15 2.20 -2.98 -11.01
CA GLN A 15 2.26 -4.43 -10.92
C GLN A 15 2.09 -4.89 -9.47
N ILE A 16 2.77 -4.21 -8.55
CA ILE A 16 2.63 -4.51 -7.12
C ILE A 16 1.20 -4.23 -6.65
N TRP A 17 0.62 -3.10 -7.07
CA TRP A 17 -0.76 -2.76 -6.70
C TRP A 17 -1.73 -3.86 -7.13
N LEU A 18 -1.63 -4.33 -8.37
CA LEU A 18 -2.54 -5.34 -8.90
C LEU A 18 -2.36 -6.67 -8.17
N ASP A 19 -1.13 -7.16 -8.09
CA ASP A 19 -0.85 -8.49 -7.55
C ASP A 19 -1.20 -8.59 -6.06
N THR A 20 -0.87 -7.56 -5.29
CA THR A 20 -1.12 -7.58 -3.85
C THR A 20 -2.60 -7.46 -3.54
N ASN A 21 -3.35 -6.66 -4.31
CA ASN A 21 -4.79 -6.54 -4.10
C ASN A 21 -5.53 -7.83 -4.44
N ILE A 22 -5.18 -8.45 -5.55
CA ILE A 22 -5.80 -9.73 -5.93
C ILE A 22 -5.59 -10.76 -4.83
N LYS A 23 -4.39 -10.84 -4.28
CA LYS A 23 -4.08 -11.82 -3.25
C LYS A 23 -4.70 -11.47 -1.89
N ALA A 24 -4.56 -10.22 -1.46
CA ALA A 24 -5.03 -9.81 -0.14
C ALA A 24 -6.55 -9.80 -0.03
N HIS A 25 -7.24 -9.61 -1.15
CA HIS A 25 -8.69 -9.46 -1.17
C HIS A 25 -9.33 -10.58 -2.00
N SER A 26 -9.02 -11.83 -1.66
CA SER A 26 -9.55 -12.99 -2.38
C SER A 26 -11.08 -13.07 -2.35
N PHE A 27 -11.73 -12.37 -1.42
CA PHE A 27 -13.18 -12.27 -1.34
C PHE A 27 -13.78 -11.30 -2.37
N ILE A 28 -12.92 -10.58 -3.13
CA ILE A 28 -13.34 -9.69 -4.21
C ILE A 28 -12.93 -10.34 -5.52
N PRO A 29 -13.82 -10.42 -6.53
CA PRO A 29 -13.46 -11.02 -7.82
C PRO A 29 -12.26 -10.33 -8.43
N GLN A 30 -11.38 -11.11 -9.04
CA GLN A 30 -10.14 -10.63 -9.64
C GLN A 30 -10.38 -9.53 -10.68
N ASN A 31 -11.45 -9.63 -11.45
CA ASN A 31 -11.75 -8.66 -12.50
C ASN A 31 -12.07 -7.27 -11.94
N TYR A 32 -12.44 -7.16 -10.68
CA TYR A 32 -12.61 -5.84 -10.05
C TYR A 32 -11.29 -5.06 -10.13
N TRP A 33 -10.19 -5.71 -9.82
CA TRP A 33 -8.88 -5.06 -9.82
C TRP A 33 -8.37 -4.82 -11.24
N THR A 34 -8.51 -5.80 -12.13
CA THR A 34 -8.04 -5.65 -13.51
C THR A 34 -8.85 -4.60 -14.26
N ASP A 35 -10.15 -4.48 -13.99
CA ASP A 35 -11.01 -3.49 -14.63
C ASP A 35 -10.69 -2.05 -14.16
N ASN A 36 -10.13 -1.91 -12.96
CA ASN A 36 -9.77 -0.61 -12.41
C ASN A 36 -8.30 -0.24 -12.65
N TYR A 37 -7.53 -1.12 -13.26
CA TYR A 37 -6.10 -0.93 -13.45
C TYR A 37 -5.78 0.37 -14.20
N ALA A 38 -6.44 0.59 -15.33
CA ALA A 38 -6.15 1.76 -16.16
C ALA A 38 -6.48 3.07 -15.42
N MET A 39 -7.58 3.09 -14.69
CA MET A 39 -7.97 4.28 -13.92
C MET A 39 -6.94 4.59 -12.83
N VAL A 40 -6.52 3.58 -12.08
CA VAL A 40 -5.53 3.77 -11.00
C VAL A 40 -4.20 4.21 -11.60
N LYS A 41 -3.80 3.63 -12.72
CA LYS A 41 -2.57 4.01 -13.41
C LYS A 41 -2.55 5.49 -13.79
N ASP A 42 -3.70 6.03 -14.17
CA ASP A 42 -3.81 7.43 -14.55
C ASP A 42 -3.76 8.38 -13.35
N ILE A 43 -4.33 7.99 -12.21
CA ILE A 43 -4.41 8.87 -11.04
C ILE A 43 -3.21 8.73 -10.10
N LEU A 44 -2.57 7.58 -10.08
CA LEU A 44 -1.50 7.30 -9.12
C LEU A 44 -0.32 8.29 -9.21
N PRO A 45 0.14 8.70 -10.39
CA PRO A 45 1.25 9.66 -10.47
C PRO A 45 0.96 11.03 -9.87
N GLN A 46 -0.33 11.34 -9.64
CA GLN A 46 -0.74 12.61 -9.05
C GLN A 46 -0.86 12.54 -7.54
N ALA A 47 -0.71 11.36 -6.95
CA ALA A 47 -0.80 11.14 -5.52
C ALA A 47 0.57 11.26 -4.85
N GLU A 48 0.56 11.37 -3.52
CA GLU A 48 1.79 11.39 -2.73
C GLU A 48 2.21 9.93 -2.50
N ILE A 49 3.24 9.47 -3.23
CA ILE A 49 3.69 8.09 -3.22
C ILE A 49 5.16 8.04 -2.83
N TYR A 50 5.51 7.13 -1.93
CA TYR A 50 6.89 6.82 -1.58
C TYR A 50 7.15 5.36 -1.87
N VAL A 51 8.27 5.07 -2.51
CA VAL A 51 8.63 3.72 -2.92
C VAL A 51 9.81 3.21 -2.11
N TYR A 52 9.83 1.89 -1.89
CA TYR A 52 10.99 1.22 -1.33
C TYR A 52 11.78 0.59 -2.46
N GLU A 53 12.99 1.07 -2.66
CA GLU A 53 13.90 0.56 -3.69
C GLU A 53 14.99 -0.25 -3.02
N ASP A 54 15.20 -1.48 -3.47
CA ASP A 54 16.25 -2.34 -2.97
C ASP A 54 17.61 -1.78 -3.37
N ASP A 55 18.51 -1.62 -2.40
CA ASP A 55 19.81 -0.97 -2.63
C ASP A 55 20.74 -1.82 -3.52
N ASN A 56 20.53 -3.13 -3.57
CA ASN A 56 21.38 -4.02 -4.34
C ASN A 56 20.88 -4.24 -5.76
N THR A 57 19.56 -4.37 -5.93
CA THR A 57 18.97 -4.71 -7.24
C THR A 57 18.36 -3.51 -7.95
N ASN A 58 18.14 -2.41 -7.24
CA ASN A 58 17.41 -1.22 -7.70
C ASN A 58 15.97 -1.54 -8.09
N GLN A 59 15.44 -2.66 -7.60
CA GLN A 59 14.06 -3.06 -7.83
C GLN A 59 13.13 -2.38 -6.84
N ILE A 60 11.94 -2.00 -7.30
CA ILE A 60 10.92 -1.48 -6.40
C ILE A 60 10.22 -2.68 -5.74
N ASP A 61 10.31 -2.76 -4.42
CA ASP A 61 9.76 -3.87 -3.66
C ASP A 61 8.47 -3.53 -2.92
N GLY A 62 8.13 -2.25 -2.82
CA GLY A 62 6.90 -1.82 -2.17
C GLY A 62 6.71 -0.33 -2.30
N PHE A 63 5.52 0.12 -1.88
CA PHE A 63 5.22 1.55 -1.85
C PHE A 63 4.09 1.85 -0.87
N ILE A 64 3.99 3.12 -0.49
CA ILE A 64 2.90 3.64 0.33
C ILE A 64 2.30 4.85 -0.40
N GLY A 65 0.98 4.92 -0.41
CA GLY A 65 0.26 6.06 -0.98
C GLY A 65 -0.44 6.83 0.12
N LEU A 66 -0.35 8.15 0.06
CA LEU A 66 -0.93 9.04 1.06
C LEU A 66 -1.77 10.12 0.38
N THR A 67 -2.85 10.54 1.07
CA THR A 67 -3.62 11.73 0.73
C THR A 67 -3.74 12.51 2.04
N ASN A 68 -2.96 13.58 2.17
CA ASN A 68 -2.82 14.31 3.44
C ASN A 68 -2.37 13.34 4.54
N ASN A 69 -3.16 13.11 5.59
CA ASN A 69 -2.82 12.16 6.64
C ASN A 69 -3.50 10.79 6.46
N TYR A 70 -4.19 10.59 5.34
CA TYR A 70 -4.86 9.33 5.07
C TYR A 70 -3.93 8.39 4.30
N VAL A 71 -3.75 7.17 4.83
CA VAL A 71 -2.97 6.13 4.15
C VAL A 71 -3.90 5.42 3.18
N GLU A 72 -3.68 5.64 1.88
CA GLU A 72 -4.46 4.97 0.84
C GLU A 72 -4.13 3.48 0.77
N GLY A 73 -2.89 3.13 1.05
CA GLY A 73 -2.46 1.75 1.13
C GLY A 73 -0.97 1.61 1.25
N ILE A 74 -0.56 0.46 1.78
CA ILE A 74 0.83 0.01 1.82
C ILE A 74 0.87 -1.31 1.06
N PHE A 75 1.75 -1.37 0.07
CA PHE A 75 1.82 -2.51 -0.84
C PHE A 75 3.25 -3.01 -0.90
N VAL A 76 3.45 -4.29 -0.62
CA VAL A 76 4.78 -4.91 -0.66
C VAL A 76 4.71 -6.14 -1.56
N SER A 77 5.67 -6.25 -2.47
CA SER A 77 5.77 -7.38 -3.38
C SER A 77 5.75 -8.69 -2.58
N GLU A 78 4.95 -9.65 -3.03
CA GLU A 78 4.78 -10.92 -2.33
C GLU A 78 6.09 -11.65 -2.08
N ALA A 79 6.99 -11.62 -3.06
CA ALA A 79 8.27 -12.31 -2.95
C ALA A 79 9.15 -11.75 -1.83
N ILE A 80 8.87 -10.52 -1.38
CA ILE A 80 9.71 -9.80 -0.41
C ILE A 80 8.94 -9.53 0.91
N GLN A 81 7.72 -10.02 1.04
CA GLN A 81 6.95 -9.81 2.26
C GLN A 81 7.62 -10.48 3.46
N SER A 82 7.30 -9.98 4.65
CA SER A 82 7.86 -10.46 5.93
C SER A 82 9.32 -10.07 6.17
N LYS A 83 9.84 -9.13 5.40
CA LYS A 83 11.19 -8.57 5.60
C LYS A 83 11.17 -7.16 6.19
N GLY A 84 10.02 -6.74 6.69
CA GLY A 84 9.90 -5.46 7.37
C GLY A 84 9.76 -4.24 6.47
N ILE A 85 9.55 -4.43 5.17
CA ILE A 85 9.42 -3.31 4.23
C ILE A 85 8.16 -2.50 4.51
N GLY A 86 7.01 -3.19 4.76
CA GLY A 86 5.77 -2.50 5.10
C GLY A 86 5.91 -1.65 6.34
N LYS A 87 6.58 -2.17 7.36
CA LYS A 87 6.84 -1.44 8.60
C LYS A 87 7.72 -0.21 8.35
N GLN A 88 8.74 -0.35 7.51
CA GLN A 88 9.63 0.76 7.16
C GLN A 88 8.88 1.86 6.43
N LEU A 89 8.02 1.49 5.47
CA LEU A 89 7.19 2.44 4.75
C LEU A 89 6.23 3.18 5.70
N LEU A 90 5.60 2.45 6.60
CA LEU A 90 4.69 3.03 7.58
C LEU A 90 5.42 3.97 8.53
N ASN A 91 6.61 3.57 9.01
CA ASN A 91 7.42 4.41 9.88
C ASN A 91 7.86 5.69 9.18
N TYR A 92 8.18 5.61 7.89
CA TYR A 92 8.50 6.79 7.09
C TYR A 92 7.32 7.76 7.08
N ALA A 93 6.11 7.24 6.86
CA ALA A 93 4.92 8.08 6.89
C ALA A 93 4.69 8.70 8.27
N LYS A 94 4.94 7.94 9.34
CA LYS A 94 4.81 8.45 10.70
C LYS A 94 5.78 9.60 11.00
N GLU A 95 6.95 9.59 10.37
CA GLU A 95 7.94 10.65 10.55
C GLU A 95 7.53 11.95 9.86
N ILE A 96 6.87 11.85 8.71
CA ILE A 96 6.52 13.03 7.91
C ILE A 96 5.10 13.55 8.18
N LYS A 97 4.27 12.79 8.88
CA LYS A 97 2.90 13.18 9.20
C LYS A 97 2.69 13.13 10.71
N SER A 98 2.00 14.13 11.26
CA SER A 98 1.72 14.19 12.70
C SER A 98 0.69 13.16 13.15
N SER A 99 -0.19 12.73 12.24
CA SER A 99 -1.17 11.69 12.52
C SER A 99 -1.49 10.96 11.23
N LEU A 100 -1.94 9.71 11.34
CA LEU A 100 -2.31 8.89 10.20
C LEU A 100 -3.65 8.23 10.46
N ILE A 101 -4.46 8.17 9.39
CA ILE A 101 -5.75 7.48 9.38
C ILE A 101 -5.76 6.54 8.19
N LEU A 102 -6.38 5.38 8.34
CA LEU A 102 -6.53 4.46 7.22
C LEU A 102 -7.82 3.66 7.36
N SER A 103 -8.20 3.03 6.26
CA SER A 103 -9.33 2.10 6.22
C SER A 103 -8.85 0.77 5.68
N VAL A 104 -9.43 -0.31 6.16
CA VAL A 104 -9.08 -1.65 5.71
C VAL A 104 -10.35 -2.51 5.73
N TYR A 105 -10.47 -3.41 4.75
CA TYR A 105 -11.60 -4.34 4.73
C TYR A 105 -11.59 -5.22 5.97
N GLN A 106 -12.75 -5.43 6.58
CA GLN A 106 -12.88 -6.26 7.78
C GLN A 106 -12.36 -7.69 7.54
N LYS A 107 -12.52 -8.20 6.32
CA LYS A 107 -12.09 -9.56 5.99
C LYS A 107 -10.59 -9.68 5.76
N ASN A 108 -9.89 -8.55 5.65
CA ASN A 108 -8.43 -8.55 5.51
C ASN A 108 -7.79 -8.59 6.90
N THR A 109 -7.92 -9.75 7.56
CA THR A 109 -7.47 -9.90 8.94
C THR A 109 -5.97 -9.75 9.09
N ARG A 110 -5.19 -10.10 8.06
CA ARG A 110 -3.73 -9.95 8.09
C ARG A 110 -3.34 -8.47 8.15
N ALA A 111 -3.99 -7.63 7.34
CA ALA A 111 -3.72 -6.19 7.36
C ALA A 111 -4.14 -5.57 8.67
N ILE A 112 -5.31 -5.95 9.20
CA ILE A 112 -5.78 -5.44 10.48
C ILE A 112 -4.77 -5.77 11.58
N ALA A 113 -4.29 -7.02 11.64
CA ALA A 113 -3.30 -7.43 12.62
C ALA A 113 -2.00 -6.63 12.49
N PHE A 114 -1.56 -6.39 11.25
CA PHE A 114 -0.37 -5.59 10.99
C PHE A 114 -0.53 -4.17 11.55
N TYR A 115 -1.64 -3.50 11.21
CA TYR A 115 -1.84 -2.12 11.65
C TYR A 115 -2.01 -2.02 13.16
N GLN A 116 -2.69 -2.98 13.79
CA GLN A 116 -2.82 -2.99 15.24
C GLN A 116 -1.48 -3.20 15.93
N ARG A 117 -0.64 -4.06 15.38
CA ARG A 117 0.71 -4.28 15.88
C ARG A 117 1.57 -3.02 15.77
N GLU A 118 1.31 -2.19 14.74
CA GLU A 118 1.97 -0.92 14.54
C GLU A 118 1.25 0.23 15.26
N GLN A 119 0.40 -0.11 16.23
CA GLN A 119 -0.23 0.83 17.18
C GLN A 119 -1.39 1.65 16.62
N PHE A 120 -1.99 1.19 15.53
CA PHE A 120 -3.26 1.76 15.11
C PHE A 120 -4.40 1.18 15.93
N VAL A 121 -5.41 2.00 16.20
CA VAL A 121 -6.60 1.57 16.92
C VAL A 121 -7.82 1.70 16.02
N ILE A 122 -8.74 0.74 16.17
CA ILE A 122 -9.99 0.76 15.43
C ILE A 122 -10.88 1.87 16.01
N ARG A 123 -11.29 2.83 15.16
CA ARG A 123 -12.17 3.92 15.57
C ARG A 123 -13.61 3.67 15.22
N SER A 124 -13.86 3.00 14.11
CA SER A 124 -15.21 2.69 13.68
C SER A 124 -15.20 1.48 12.76
N VAL A 125 -16.31 0.78 12.71
CA VAL A 125 -16.51 -0.36 11.82
C VAL A 125 -17.76 -0.08 11.01
N ASN A 126 -17.60 -0.07 9.69
CA ASN A 126 -18.72 0.14 8.76
C ASN A 126 -19.08 -1.17 8.07
N SER A 127 -20.34 -1.53 8.10
CA SER A 127 -20.83 -2.67 7.34
C SER A 127 -21.02 -2.21 5.91
N VAL A 128 -20.08 -2.57 5.05
CA VAL A 128 -20.16 -2.26 3.63
C VAL A 128 -20.60 -3.51 2.92
N CYS A 129 -21.67 -3.38 2.18
CA CYS A 129 -22.19 -4.47 1.37
C CYS A 129 -21.46 -4.57 0.05
#